data_c056db96fe2a2b6e1dea6e3e3b7e6faa
#
_entry.id   c056db96fe2a2b6e1dea6e3e3b7e6faa
#
_cell.length_a   1.000
_cell.length_b   1.000
_cell.length_c   1.000
_cell.angle_alpha   90.00
_cell.angle_beta   90.00
_cell.angle_gamma   90.00
#
_symmetry.space_group_name_H-M   'P 1'
#
loop_
_entity.id
_entity.type
_entity.pdbx_description
1 polymer ?
#
loop_
_entity_poly.entity_id
_entity_poly.type
_entity_poly.pdbx_seq_one_letter_code
_entity_poly.pdbx_strand_id
1 'polypeptide(L)' 'MATIYTVSQLNNEIKDLLDAVPGYRGLMVQGEISNYKAHSSGHHYMTLKDENAAINAVMFRSDAMRLKFRLQNG' A
#
# COMPACT_ATOMS: atom_id res chain seq x y z
N MET A 1 16.97 -12.73 24.45
CA MET A 1 16.65 -13.82 23.51
C MET A 1 15.99 -13.23 22.29
N ALA A 2 16.43 -13.60 21.10
CA ALA A 2 15.83 -13.08 19.85
C ALA A 2 14.51 -13.78 19.56
N THR A 3 13.51 -13.02 19.16
CA THR A 3 12.25 -13.56 18.66
C THR A 3 12.38 -13.78 17.17
N ILE A 4 12.02 -14.97 16.72
CA ILE A 4 12.07 -15.31 15.30
C ILE A 4 10.66 -15.24 14.73
N TYR A 5 10.48 -14.38 13.71
CA TYR A 5 9.22 -14.23 12.98
C TYR A 5 9.37 -14.76 11.57
N THR A 6 8.30 -15.30 11.02
CA THR A 6 8.18 -15.42 9.58
C THR A 6 7.88 -14.03 9.01
N VAL A 7 8.10 -13.88 7.72
CA VAL A 7 7.76 -12.61 7.04
C VAL A 7 6.26 -12.31 7.18
N SER A 8 5.43 -13.34 7.06
CA SER A 8 3.97 -13.18 7.22
C SER A 8 3.59 -12.71 8.62
N GLN A 9 4.22 -13.27 9.65
CA GLN A 9 3.97 -12.86 11.03
C GLN A 9 4.35 -11.40 11.25
N LEU A 10 5.50 -10.99 10.75
CA LEU A 10 5.96 -9.61 10.88
C LEU A 10 5.03 -8.66 10.16
N ASN A 11 4.65 -8.98 8.93
CA ASN A 11 3.75 -8.13 8.15
C ASN A 11 2.39 -7.97 8.83
N ASN A 12 1.84 -9.06 9.38
CA ASN A 12 0.56 -9.00 10.10
C ASN A 12 0.67 -8.13 11.35
N GLU A 13 1.77 -8.25 12.09
CA GLU A 13 1.97 -7.42 13.28
C GLU A 13 2.10 -5.95 12.93
N ILE A 14 2.84 -5.62 11.88
CA ILE A 14 2.98 -4.24 11.41
C ILE A 14 1.60 -3.70 11.00
N LYS A 15 0.83 -4.48 10.27
CA LYS A 15 -0.52 -4.10 9.87
C LYS A 15 -1.40 -3.80 11.08
N ASP A 16 -1.39 -4.68 12.07
CA ASP A 16 -2.21 -4.52 13.28
C ASP A 16 -1.79 -3.26 14.06
N LEU A 17 -0.50 -2.98 14.16
CA LEU A 17 0.00 -1.79 14.82
C LEU A 17 -0.47 -0.52 14.10
N LEU A 18 -0.41 -0.50 12.77
CA LEU A 18 -0.85 0.65 11.98
C LEU A 18 -2.36 0.83 12.10
N ASP A 19 -3.12 -0.26 12.04
CA ASP A 19 -4.59 -0.22 12.17
C ASP A 19 -5.03 0.28 13.55
N ALA A 20 -4.19 0.09 14.57
CA ALA A 20 -4.50 0.51 15.93
C ALA A 20 -4.33 2.03 16.14
N VAL A 21 -3.70 2.73 15.20
CA VAL A 21 -3.50 4.18 15.30
C VAL A 21 -4.67 4.91 14.66
N PRO A 22 -5.53 5.59 15.44
CA PRO A 22 -6.73 6.23 14.88
C PRO A 22 -6.42 7.25 13.79
N GLY A 23 -5.31 7.97 13.90
CA GLY A 23 -4.91 8.99 12.92
C GLY A 23 -4.52 8.43 11.56
N TYR A 24 -4.32 7.12 11.44
CA TYR A 24 -3.96 6.50 10.17
C TYR A 24 -5.19 6.03 9.38
N ARG A 25 -6.36 6.06 9.99
CA ARG A 25 -7.60 5.75 9.29
C ARG A 25 -8.01 6.96 8.45
N GLY A 26 -8.24 6.73 7.18
CA GLY A 26 -8.59 7.82 6.27
C GLY A 26 -7.45 8.77 5.99
N LEU A 27 -6.20 8.34 6.24
CA LEU A 27 -5.02 9.14 5.97
C LEU A 27 -4.91 9.41 4.47
N MET A 28 -4.66 10.66 4.12
CA MET A 28 -4.40 11.04 2.74
C MET A 28 -2.89 11.14 2.54
N VAL A 29 -2.38 10.43 1.54
CA VAL A 29 -0.95 10.39 1.23
C VAL A 29 -0.74 10.97 -0.15
N GLN A 30 0.17 11.93 -0.27
CA GLN A 30 0.52 12.55 -1.53
C GLN A 30 1.87 12.03 -2.01
N GLY A 31 1.93 11.62 -3.26
CA GLY A 31 3.16 11.13 -3.86
C GLY A 31 3.00 10.91 -5.34
N GLU A 32 4.12 10.64 -6.00
CA GLU A 32 4.14 10.29 -7.43
C GLU A 32 4.02 8.78 -7.58
N ILE A 33 3.17 8.34 -8.49
CA ILE A 33 3.01 6.92 -8.78
C ILE A 33 4.11 6.45 -9.73
N SER A 34 4.78 5.35 -9.37
CA SER A 34 5.73 4.68 -10.25
C SER A 34 5.56 3.17 -10.15
N ASN A 35 6.11 2.45 -11.12
CA ASN A 35 6.03 0.98 -11.19
C ASN A 35 4.58 0.47 -11.09
N TYR A 36 3.65 1.21 -11.67
CA TYR A 36 2.24 0.85 -11.63
C TYR A 36 1.98 -0.40 -12.46
N LYS A 37 1.25 -1.35 -11.87
CA LYS A 37 0.81 -2.58 -12.56
C LYS A 37 -0.61 -2.93 -12.15
N ALA A 38 -1.48 -3.08 -13.15
CA ALA A 38 -2.81 -3.64 -12.95
C ALA A 38 -2.69 -5.15 -13.16
N HIS A 39 -2.73 -5.90 -12.05
CA HIS A 39 -2.56 -7.34 -12.10
C HIS A 39 -3.85 -8.02 -12.59
N SER A 40 -3.71 -9.24 -13.16
CA SER A 40 -4.86 -10.03 -13.64
C SER A 40 -5.85 -10.38 -12.55
N SER A 41 -5.43 -10.40 -11.27
CA SER A 41 -6.32 -10.59 -10.12
C SER A 41 -7.28 -9.42 -9.88
N GLY A 42 -7.05 -8.29 -10.53
CA GLY A 42 -7.79 -7.05 -10.31
C GLY A 42 -7.14 -6.13 -9.28
N HIS A 43 -6.11 -6.60 -8.57
CA HIS A 43 -5.36 -5.75 -7.65
C HIS A 43 -4.39 -4.88 -8.43
N HIS A 44 -4.21 -3.64 -7.96
CA HIS A 44 -3.26 -2.70 -8.55
C HIS A 44 -2.07 -2.54 -7.62
N TYR A 45 -0.88 -2.67 -8.17
CA TYR A 45 0.39 -2.53 -7.43
C TYR A 45 1.12 -1.31 -7.94
N MET A 46 1.73 -0.57 -7.02
CA MET A 46 2.45 0.65 -7.37
C MET A 46 3.46 1.01 -6.30
N THR A 47 4.33 1.93 -6.62
CA THR A 47 5.18 2.60 -5.66
C THR A 47 4.76 4.05 -5.59
N LEU A 48 4.54 4.56 -4.37
CA LEU A 48 4.34 5.98 -4.12
C LEU A 48 5.65 6.57 -3.64
N LYS A 49 6.07 7.67 -4.22
CA LYS A 49 7.36 8.28 -3.87
C LYS A 49 7.27 9.79 -3.81
N ASP A 50 8.17 10.35 -3.05
CA ASP A 50 8.46 11.78 -3.05
C ASP A 50 9.97 11.98 -3.14
N GLU A 51 10.47 13.18 -2.87
CA GLU A 51 11.89 13.50 -2.98
C GLU A 51 12.77 12.71 -2.01
N ASN A 52 12.21 12.23 -0.91
CA ASN A 52 13.00 11.67 0.19
C ASN A 52 12.72 10.19 0.46
N ALA A 53 11.58 9.66 -0.01
CA ALA A 53 11.16 8.31 0.38
C ALA A 53 10.24 7.69 -0.66
N ALA A 54 10.11 6.38 -0.56
CA ALA A 54 9.19 5.61 -1.38
C ALA A 54 8.54 4.51 -0.54
N ILE A 55 7.31 4.18 -0.87
CA ILE A 55 6.58 3.10 -0.23
C ILE A 55 5.83 2.30 -1.29
N ASN A 56 5.90 0.98 -1.17
CA ASN A 56 5.11 0.10 -2.02
C ASN A 56 3.68 0.08 -1.54
N ALA A 57 2.75 0.19 -2.47
CA ALA A 57 1.33 0.24 -2.17
C ALA A 57 0.56 -0.75 -3.01
N VAL A 58 -0.55 -1.22 -2.47
CA VAL A 58 -1.48 -2.07 -3.19
C VAL A 58 -2.88 -1.51 -3.02
N MET A 59 -3.62 -1.45 -4.13
CA MET A 59 -5.04 -1.15 -4.12
C MET A 59 -5.76 -2.44 -4.44
N PHE A 60 -6.56 -2.93 -3.50
CA PHE A 60 -7.27 -4.19 -3.68
C PHE A 60 -8.39 -4.04 -4.72
N ARG A 61 -8.73 -5.15 -5.36
CA ARG A 61 -9.71 -5.16 -6.45
C ARG A 61 -11.00 -4.43 -6.12
N SER A 62 -11.53 -4.63 -4.92
CA SER A 62 -12.77 -4.00 -4.49
C SER A 62 -12.70 -2.47 -4.53
N ASP A 63 -11.56 -1.91 -4.12
CA ASP A 63 -11.34 -0.47 -4.15
C ASP A 63 -10.99 0.01 -5.55
N ALA A 64 -10.22 -0.78 -6.29
CA ALA A 64 -9.83 -0.45 -7.66
C ALA A 64 -11.04 -0.35 -8.58
N MET A 65 -12.05 -1.18 -8.37
CA MET A 65 -13.29 -1.15 -9.15
C MET A 65 -14.11 0.12 -8.94
N ARG A 66 -13.86 0.84 -7.86
CA ARG A 66 -14.54 2.11 -7.56
C ARG A 66 -13.86 3.32 -8.17
N LEU A 67 -12.67 3.14 -8.76
CA LEU A 67 -11.96 4.25 -9.40
C LEU A 67 -12.74 4.76 -10.60
N LYS A 68 -12.86 6.09 -10.67
CA LYS A 68 -13.51 6.78 -11.79
C LYS A 68 -12.50 7.28 -12.81
N PHE A 69 -11.23 6.97 -12.61
CA PHE A 69 -10.14 7.38 -13.50
C PHE A 69 -9.08 6.28 -13.53
N ARG A 70 -8.22 6.34 -14.54
CA ARG A 70 -7.14 5.37 -14.71
C ARG A 70 -5.90 5.85 -14.00
N LEU A 71 -5.31 4.98 -13.15
CA LEU A 71 -4.02 5.26 -12.55
C LEU A 71 -2.92 5.09 -13.59
N GLN A 72 -1.90 5.92 -13.50
CA GLN A 72 -0.76 5.86 -14.41
C GLN A 72 0.50 6.35 -13.70
N ASN A 73 1.65 6.00 -14.25
CA ASN A 73 2.93 6.45 -13.74
C ASN A 73 3.10 7.96 -13.95
N GLY A 74 3.68 8.61 -12.95
CA GLY A 74 3.93 10.05 -13.01
C GLY A 74 2.96 10.95 -12.32
#